data_fed02872c9152bfb8a0ae66056d03b47
#
_entry.id   fed02872c9152bfb8a0ae66056d03b47
#
_cell.length_a   1.000
_cell.length_b   1.000
_cell.length_c   1.000
_cell.angle_alpha   90.00
_cell.angle_beta   90.00
_cell.angle_gamma   90.00
#
_symmetry.space_group_name_H-M   'P 1'
#
loop_
_entity.id
_entity.type
_entity.pdbx_description
1 polymer ?
#
loop_
_entity_poly.entity_id
_entity_poly.type
_entity_poly.pdbx_seq_one_letter_code
_entity_poly.pdbx_strand_id
1 'polypeptide(L)'
;MNWKQLISNKRFGLEALHEIRKEDRTEFQRDYDRLIFSAPFRRLQNKTQVFPLPGSIFVHNRLTHSLEVSCVGRSLGNDIAASLLQKHPELSDSHLSEIGAIVSPACLAHDLGNPPFGHSGEKAIGTYFSEGKGLALKPLLSEAEWEDLTHFEGNANAFRLLTHQFEGRRPGGFVMTYSTLASIVKYPFSSRLAGKKQKFGFFLSEEEDYKRIAEELGIIKLSKDGEPIRYARHPLVYLVEAADDI
;
A
#
# COMPACT_ATOMS: atom_id res chain seq x y z
N MET A 1 15.85 9.31 12.62
CA MET A 1 14.87 8.26 12.27
C MET A 1 14.64 7.41 13.51
N ASN A 2 13.41 7.19 13.92
CA ASN A 2 13.08 6.39 15.10
C ASN A 2 12.52 5.02 14.67
N TRP A 3 13.37 4.01 14.57
CA TRP A 3 12.99 2.69 14.14
C TRP A 3 11.97 2.01 15.07
N LYS A 4 12.04 2.25 16.40
CA LYS A 4 11.07 1.67 17.36
C LYS A 4 9.65 2.17 17.12
N GLN A 5 9.50 3.39 16.61
CA GLN A 5 8.20 3.97 16.27
C GLN A 5 7.75 3.58 14.86
N LEU A 6 8.67 3.52 13.90
CA LEU A 6 8.37 3.15 12.51
C LEU A 6 7.90 1.70 12.36
N ILE A 7 8.36 0.79 13.24
CA ILE A 7 7.97 -0.61 13.22
C ILE A 7 6.92 -0.87 14.31
N SER A 8 5.65 -0.75 13.92
CA SER A 8 4.50 -0.90 14.81
C SER A 8 3.62 -2.07 14.37
N ASN A 9 3.28 -2.94 15.31
CA ASN A 9 2.33 -4.04 15.14
C ASN A 9 0.86 -3.64 15.37
N LYS A 10 0.60 -2.36 15.61
CA LYS A 10 -0.75 -1.79 15.76
C LYS A 10 -1.55 -2.03 14.48
N ARG A 11 -2.80 -2.48 14.65
CA ARG A 11 -3.66 -2.83 13.53
C ARG A 11 -4.68 -1.74 13.24
N PHE A 12 -4.77 -1.39 11.97
CA PHE A 12 -5.75 -0.44 11.46
C PHE A 12 -7.18 -0.97 11.67
N GLY A 13 -8.02 -0.16 12.32
CA GLY A 13 -9.41 -0.52 12.65
C GLY A 13 -9.58 -1.44 13.87
N LEU A 14 -8.50 -1.81 14.57
CA LEU A 14 -8.52 -2.54 15.85
C LEU A 14 -7.71 -1.85 16.94
N GLU A 15 -7.56 -0.54 16.85
CA GLU A 15 -6.71 0.26 17.75
C GLU A 15 -7.13 0.14 19.23
N ALA A 16 -8.43 -0.06 19.48
CA ALA A 16 -8.97 -0.23 20.83
C ALA A 16 -8.85 -1.67 21.36
N LEU A 17 -8.48 -2.65 20.51
CA LEU A 17 -8.43 -4.07 20.85
C LEU A 17 -6.98 -4.52 20.95
N HIS A 18 -6.29 -4.15 22.04
CA HIS A 18 -5.02 -4.75 22.42
C HIS A 18 -5.23 -6.13 23.03
N GLU A 19 -5.63 -7.12 22.24
CA GLU A 19 -5.51 -8.51 22.68
C GLU A 19 -4.05 -8.95 22.53
N ILE A 20 -3.37 -9.12 23.65
CA ILE A 20 -2.10 -9.87 23.70
C ILE A 20 -2.45 -11.32 23.40
N ARG A 21 -2.42 -11.71 22.14
CA ARG A 21 -2.60 -13.10 21.74
C ARG A 21 -1.31 -13.87 22.03
N LYS A 22 -1.44 -14.92 22.80
CA LYS A 22 -0.36 -15.90 22.99
C LYS A 22 -0.32 -16.85 21.79
N GLU A 23 0.21 -16.39 20.67
CA GLU A 23 0.40 -17.21 19.46
C GLU A 23 1.84 -17.05 19.00
N ASP A 24 2.40 -18.12 18.41
CA ASP A 24 3.78 -18.14 17.90
C ASP A 24 3.96 -17.26 16.65
N ARG A 25 2.87 -16.93 15.95
CA ARG A 25 2.90 -16.08 14.75
C ARG A 25 2.84 -14.60 15.11
N THR A 26 3.74 -13.82 14.51
CA THR A 26 3.74 -12.36 14.69
C THR A 26 2.55 -11.70 13.96
N GLU A 27 2.22 -10.47 14.35
CA GLU A 27 1.15 -9.71 13.68
C GLU A 27 1.52 -9.42 12.21
N PHE A 28 2.79 -9.27 11.88
CA PHE A 28 3.25 -9.05 10.50
C PHE A 28 3.11 -10.30 9.62
N GLN A 29 3.40 -11.48 10.14
CA GLN A 29 3.14 -12.75 9.43
C GLN A 29 1.65 -12.93 9.12
N ARG A 30 0.77 -12.50 10.02
CA ARG A 30 -0.68 -12.51 9.80
C ARG A 30 -1.13 -11.55 8.69
N ASP A 31 -0.39 -10.48 8.43
CA ASP A 31 -0.67 -9.58 7.30
C ASP A 31 -0.50 -10.32 5.97
N TYR A 32 0.54 -11.13 5.84
CA TYR A 32 0.73 -11.98 4.68
C TYR A 32 -0.44 -12.95 4.47
N ASP A 33 -0.85 -13.66 5.54
CA ASP A 33 -1.96 -14.61 5.48
C ASP A 33 -3.27 -13.91 5.06
N ARG A 34 -3.57 -12.74 5.62
CA ARG A 34 -4.76 -11.96 5.28
C ARG A 34 -4.83 -11.61 3.80
N LEU A 35 -3.70 -11.25 3.20
CA LEU A 35 -3.61 -10.92 1.79
C LEU A 35 -3.78 -12.13 0.91
N ILE A 36 -3.00 -13.19 1.12
CA ILE A 36 -2.97 -14.35 0.23
C ILE A 36 -4.30 -15.10 0.19
N PHE A 37 -5.08 -15.09 1.29
CA PHE A 37 -6.41 -15.69 1.35
C PHE A 37 -7.52 -14.76 0.86
N SER A 38 -7.21 -13.52 0.49
CA SER A 38 -8.22 -12.55 0.11
C SER A 38 -8.68 -12.70 -1.34
N ALA A 39 -9.94 -12.34 -1.60
CA ALA A 39 -10.49 -12.33 -2.95
C ALA A 39 -9.82 -11.29 -3.86
N PRO A 40 -9.50 -10.05 -3.42
CA PRO A 40 -8.77 -9.09 -4.25
C PRO A 40 -7.41 -9.61 -4.70
N PHE A 41 -6.63 -10.24 -3.82
CA PHE A 41 -5.33 -10.82 -4.19
C PHE A 41 -5.50 -11.94 -5.23
N ARG A 42 -6.45 -12.86 -5.03
CA ARG A 42 -6.72 -13.95 -6.00
C ARG A 42 -7.17 -13.44 -7.36
N ARG A 43 -7.85 -12.29 -7.43
CA ARG A 43 -8.24 -11.65 -8.71
C ARG A 43 -7.07 -11.15 -9.52
N LEU A 44 -5.88 -10.97 -8.93
CA LEU A 44 -4.65 -10.63 -9.68
C LEU A 44 -4.31 -11.70 -10.73
N GLN A 45 -4.74 -12.94 -10.54
CA GLN A 45 -4.58 -14.02 -11.54
C GLN A 45 -5.20 -13.65 -12.89
N ASN A 46 -6.30 -12.90 -12.89
CA ASN A 46 -7.04 -12.51 -14.10
C ASN A 46 -6.68 -11.09 -14.58
N LYS A 47 -5.71 -10.43 -13.95
CA LYS A 47 -5.23 -9.12 -14.37
C LYS A 47 -3.89 -9.29 -15.10
N THR A 48 -3.88 -8.95 -16.38
CA THR A 48 -2.64 -8.93 -17.17
C THR A 48 -1.88 -7.63 -16.93
N GLN A 49 -0.55 -7.72 -16.89
CA GLN A 49 0.33 -6.53 -16.89
C GLN A 49 0.41 -5.93 -18.30
N VAL A 50 0.45 -6.81 -19.30
CA VAL A 50 0.50 -6.50 -20.73
C VAL A 50 -0.51 -7.39 -21.45
N PHE A 51 -0.74 -7.20 -22.75
CA PHE A 51 -1.60 -8.04 -23.55
C PHE A 51 -1.16 -9.50 -23.49
N PRO A 52 -2.05 -10.46 -23.16
CA PRO A 52 -1.70 -11.87 -23.17
C PRO A 52 -1.46 -12.32 -24.60
N LEU A 53 -0.25 -12.79 -24.91
CA LEU A 53 0.04 -13.46 -26.18
C LEU A 53 -0.46 -14.90 -26.07
N PRO A 54 -1.41 -15.34 -26.92
CA PRO A 54 -1.91 -16.71 -26.90
C PRO A 54 -0.77 -17.69 -27.25
N GLY A 55 -0.64 -18.76 -26.45
CA GLY A 55 0.27 -19.89 -26.73
C GLY A 55 1.53 -19.96 -25.85
N SER A 56 1.74 -19.04 -24.91
CA SER A 56 2.83 -19.18 -23.92
C SER A 56 2.39 -20.04 -22.75
N ILE A 57 3.16 -21.09 -22.44
CA ILE A 57 2.98 -21.93 -21.23
C ILE A 57 3.41 -21.14 -19.98
N PHE A 58 4.29 -20.17 -20.12
CA PHE A 58 4.71 -19.23 -19.07
C PHE A 58 3.79 -18.01 -19.08
N VAL A 59 2.69 -18.11 -18.34
CA VAL A 59 1.79 -16.95 -18.17
C VAL A 59 2.28 -16.14 -16.98
N HIS A 60 2.96 -15.04 -17.25
CA HIS A 60 3.28 -14.01 -16.26
C HIS A 60 2.01 -13.19 -16.03
N ASN A 61 1.41 -13.35 -14.86
CA ASN A 61 0.27 -12.55 -14.43
C ASN A 61 0.62 -11.78 -13.14
N ARG A 62 -0.22 -10.82 -12.75
CA ARG A 62 0.05 -10.00 -11.56
C ARG A 62 0.13 -10.81 -10.28
N LEU A 63 -0.54 -11.96 -10.18
CA LEU A 63 -0.48 -12.81 -8.99
C LEU A 63 0.88 -13.46 -8.85
N THR A 64 1.42 -14.08 -9.91
CA THR A 64 2.74 -14.71 -9.88
C THR A 64 3.83 -13.69 -9.65
N HIS A 65 3.78 -12.54 -10.34
CA HIS A 65 4.67 -11.41 -10.12
C HIS A 65 4.66 -10.94 -8.66
N SER A 66 3.48 -10.69 -8.07
CA SER A 66 3.40 -10.27 -6.67
C SER A 66 4.00 -11.29 -5.69
N LEU A 67 3.89 -12.59 -5.98
CA LEU A 67 4.52 -13.65 -5.18
C LEU A 67 6.04 -13.61 -5.30
N GLU A 68 6.58 -13.45 -6.51
CA GLU A 68 8.00 -13.34 -6.78
C GLU A 68 8.60 -12.10 -6.08
N VAL A 69 8.00 -10.94 -6.27
CA VAL A 69 8.39 -9.68 -5.60
C VAL A 69 8.34 -9.84 -4.07
N SER A 70 7.33 -10.54 -3.54
CA SER A 70 7.22 -10.80 -2.11
C SER A 70 8.35 -11.68 -1.56
N CYS A 71 8.82 -12.67 -2.33
CA CYS A 71 9.97 -13.51 -1.96
C CYS A 71 11.27 -12.70 -1.93
N VAL A 72 11.51 -11.88 -2.95
CA VAL A 72 12.69 -10.99 -3.03
C VAL A 72 12.64 -9.96 -1.90
N GLY A 73 11.49 -9.27 -1.71
CA GLY A 73 11.32 -8.26 -0.68
C GLY A 73 11.54 -8.80 0.73
N ARG A 74 11.09 -10.02 1.02
CA ARG A 74 11.37 -10.69 2.30
C ARG A 74 12.85 -10.89 2.52
N SER A 75 13.59 -11.35 1.50
CA SER A 75 15.04 -11.56 1.58
C SER A 75 15.76 -10.24 1.83
N LEU A 76 15.48 -9.20 1.03
CA LEU A 76 16.04 -7.86 1.23
C LEU A 76 15.73 -7.32 2.63
N GLY A 77 14.49 -7.51 3.10
CA GLY A 77 14.08 -7.08 4.43
C GLY A 77 14.84 -7.78 5.56
N ASN A 78 15.10 -9.09 5.44
CA ASN A 78 15.89 -9.85 6.41
C ASN A 78 17.34 -9.38 6.44
N ASP A 79 17.96 -9.14 5.28
CA ASP A 79 19.35 -8.67 5.18
C ASP A 79 19.51 -7.28 5.80
N ILE A 80 18.56 -6.38 5.54
CA ILE A 80 18.55 -5.03 6.16
C ILE A 80 18.31 -5.12 7.67
N ALA A 81 17.40 -5.98 8.13
CA ALA A 81 17.16 -6.21 9.56
C ALA A 81 18.44 -6.66 10.28
N ALA A 82 19.14 -7.66 9.73
CA ALA A 82 20.40 -8.15 10.28
C ALA A 82 21.47 -7.06 10.32
N SER A 83 21.62 -6.28 9.24
CA SER A 83 22.58 -5.18 9.16
C SER A 83 22.27 -4.06 10.16
N LEU A 84 20.98 -3.71 10.33
CA LEU A 84 20.55 -2.68 11.29
C LEU A 84 20.80 -3.12 12.73
N LEU A 85 20.47 -4.37 13.09
CA LEU A 85 20.70 -4.91 14.42
C LEU A 85 22.18 -5.03 14.75
N GLN A 86 23.02 -5.35 13.76
CA GLN A 86 24.48 -5.37 13.94
C GLN A 86 25.04 -3.96 14.22
N LYS A 87 24.52 -2.92 13.52
CA LYS A 87 24.95 -1.53 13.69
C LYS A 87 24.36 -0.86 14.92
N HIS A 88 23.19 -1.33 15.36
CA HIS A 88 22.37 -0.75 16.42
C HIS A 88 21.91 -1.83 17.41
N PRO A 89 22.82 -2.45 18.18
CA PRO A 89 22.49 -3.51 19.14
C PRO A 89 21.46 -3.06 20.20
N GLU A 90 21.39 -1.76 20.49
CA GLU A 90 20.42 -1.15 21.39
C GLU A 90 18.95 -1.27 20.92
N LEU A 91 18.75 -1.71 19.67
CA LEU A 91 17.43 -1.93 19.08
C LEU A 91 17.01 -3.40 19.08
N SER A 92 17.77 -4.29 19.73
CA SER A 92 17.47 -5.74 19.79
C SER A 92 16.08 -6.07 20.32
N ASP A 93 15.55 -5.25 21.24
CA ASP A 93 14.21 -5.41 21.82
C ASP A 93 13.10 -4.80 20.96
N SER A 94 13.44 -4.28 19.77
CA SER A 94 12.48 -3.74 18.82
C SER A 94 12.03 -4.81 17.82
N HIS A 95 10.96 -4.52 17.06
CA HIS A 95 10.50 -5.41 15.99
C HIS A 95 11.35 -5.33 14.70
N LEU A 96 12.61 -4.86 14.77
CA LEU A 96 13.48 -4.76 13.59
C LEU A 96 13.74 -6.09 12.90
N SER A 97 13.81 -7.19 13.68
CA SER A 97 13.93 -8.55 13.13
C SER A 97 12.78 -8.93 12.19
N GLU A 98 11.64 -8.24 12.29
CA GLU A 98 10.42 -8.52 11.52
C GLU A 98 10.34 -7.73 10.19
N ILE A 99 11.37 -6.95 9.82
CA ILE A 99 11.34 -6.13 8.59
C ILE A 99 11.00 -6.98 7.36
N GLY A 100 11.57 -8.18 7.23
CA GLY A 100 11.24 -9.09 6.15
C GLY A 100 9.78 -9.54 6.15
N ALA A 101 9.20 -9.75 7.34
CA ALA A 101 7.78 -10.10 7.49
C ALA A 101 6.83 -8.91 7.23
N ILE A 102 7.31 -7.67 7.29
CA ILE A 102 6.57 -6.45 6.93
C ILE A 102 6.67 -6.19 5.42
N VAL A 103 7.87 -6.28 4.86
CA VAL A 103 8.11 -6.01 3.42
C VAL A 103 7.42 -7.04 2.54
N SER A 104 7.41 -8.32 2.94
CA SER A 104 6.79 -9.41 2.18
C SER A 104 5.30 -9.16 1.87
N PRO A 105 4.41 -8.89 2.84
CA PRO A 105 3.02 -8.55 2.55
C PRO A 105 2.86 -7.19 1.84
N ALA A 106 3.74 -6.21 2.06
CA ALA A 106 3.72 -4.96 1.31
C ALA A 106 3.98 -5.21 -0.19
N CYS A 107 4.94 -6.09 -0.51
CA CYS A 107 5.20 -6.55 -1.87
C CYS A 107 4.01 -7.32 -2.46
N LEU A 108 3.32 -8.18 -1.70
CA LEU A 108 2.10 -8.83 -2.20
C LEU A 108 1.02 -7.83 -2.61
N ALA A 109 0.94 -6.72 -1.91
CA ALA A 109 -0.11 -5.73 -2.07
C ALA A 109 0.21 -4.63 -3.09
N HIS A 110 1.48 -4.47 -3.54
CA HIS A 110 1.91 -3.33 -4.34
C HIS A 110 1.09 -3.14 -5.62
N ASP A 111 0.71 -4.24 -6.28
CA ASP A 111 -0.05 -4.27 -7.53
C ASP A 111 -1.57 -4.45 -7.33
N LEU A 112 -2.05 -4.55 -6.09
CA LEU A 112 -3.43 -4.90 -5.76
C LEU A 112 -4.46 -3.93 -6.36
N GLY A 113 -4.13 -2.65 -6.37
CA GLY A 113 -4.99 -1.57 -6.82
C GLY A 113 -4.96 -1.29 -8.32
N ASN A 114 -4.01 -1.86 -9.05
CA ASN A 114 -3.87 -1.62 -10.48
C ASN A 114 -5.08 -2.18 -11.26
N PRO A 115 -5.65 -1.41 -12.18
CA PRO A 115 -6.69 -1.91 -13.08
C PRO A 115 -6.12 -2.89 -14.11
N PRO A 116 -6.97 -3.67 -14.82
CA PRO A 116 -6.54 -4.38 -16.02
C PRO A 116 -5.83 -3.44 -16.98
N PHE A 117 -4.78 -3.93 -17.65
CA PHE A 117 -3.90 -3.18 -18.58
C PHE A 117 -3.07 -2.05 -17.94
N GLY A 118 -2.91 -2.04 -16.60
CA GLY A 118 -2.01 -1.12 -15.90
C GLY A 118 -2.28 0.35 -16.21
N HIS A 119 -1.24 1.09 -16.61
CA HIS A 119 -1.35 2.53 -16.90
C HIS A 119 -2.35 2.87 -18.02
N SER A 120 -2.55 1.98 -18.99
CA SER A 120 -3.59 2.18 -20.01
C SER A 120 -4.98 2.11 -19.40
N GLY A 121 -5.19 1.22 -18.42
CA GLY A 121 -6.42 1.13 -17.66
C GLY A 121 -6.65 2.35 -16.77
N GLU A 122 -5.62 2.84 -16.07
CA GLU A 122 -5.68 4.08 -15.29
C GLU A 122 -6.10 5.26 -16.16
N LYS A 123 -5.43 5.42 -17.31
CA LYS A 123 -5.76 6.47 -18.28
C LYS A 123 -7.19 6.35 -18.80
N ALA A 124 -7.66 5.14 -19.11
CA ALA A 124 -9.03 4.93 -19.59
C ALA A 124 -10.07 5.33 -18.54
N ILE A 125 -9.84 5.02 -17.25
CA ILE A 125 -10.69 5.44 -16.14
C ILE A 125 -10.70 6.97 -16.04
N GLY A 126 -9.53 7.62 -16.03
CA GLY A 126 -9.44 9.08 -15.98
C GLY A 126 -10.15 9.75 -17.15
N THR A 127 -9.94 9.25 -18.38
CA THR A 127 -10.61 9.76 -19.60
C THR A 127 -12.12 9.60 -19.54
N TYR A 128 -12.64 8.49 -18.99
CA TYR A 128 -14.09 8.32 -18.80
C TYR A 128 -14.72 9.44 -17.99
N PHE A 129 -14.03 9.89 -16.91
CA PHE A 129 -14.51 11.00 -16.10
C PHE A 129 -14.26 12.35 -16.75
N SER A 130 -13.08 12.61 -17.31
CA SER A 130 -12.71 13.92 -17.85
C SER A 130 -13.36 14.27 -19.21
N GLU A 131 -13.61 13.26 -20.05
CA GLU A 131 -14.07 13.46 -21.43
C GLU A 131 -15.30 12.60 -21.79
N GLY A 132 -15.60 11.56 -20.99
CA GLY A 132 -16.69 10.62 -21.24
C GLY A 132 -17.97 10.92 -20.49
N LYS A 133 -18.82 9.88 -20.36
CA LYS A 133 -20.12 9.99 -19.64
C LYS A 133 -19.97 10.32 -18.16
N GLY A 134 -18.83 10.02 -17.55
CA GLY A 134 -18.50 10.35 -16.16
C GLY A 134 -18.49 11.87 -15.89
N LEU A 135 -18.33 12.69 -16.94
CA LEU A 135 -18.38 14.16 -16.83
C LEU A 135 -19.69 14.67 -16.19
N ALA A 136 -20.79 13.95 -16.36
CA ALA A 136 -22.06 14.27 -15.74
C ALA A 136 -22.05 14.27 -14.20
N LEU A 137 -21.06 13.60 -13.57
CA LEU A 137 -20.91 13.54 -12.12
C LEU A 137 -20.17 14.77 -11.54
N LYS A 138 -19.46 15.53 -12.38
CA LYS A 138 -18.67 16.67 -11.94
C LYS A 138 -19.41 17.67 -11.02
N PRO A 139 -20.67 18.05 -11.30
CA PRO A 139 -21.41 18.98 -10.44
C PRO A 139 -21.76 18.42 -9.05
N LEU A 140 -21.67 17.10 -8.86
CA LEU A 140 -22.01 16.41 -7.61
C LEU A 140 -20.80 16.17 -6.70
N LEU A 141 -19.60 16.48 -7.17
CA LEU A 141 -18.33 16.17 -6.51
C LEU A 141 -17.58 17.45 -6.17
N SER A 142 -16.82 17.41 -5.10
CA SER A 142 -15.84 18.44 -4.79
C SER A 142 -14.68 18.42 -5.82
N GLU A 143 -13.89 19.48 -5.87
CA GLU A 143 -12.72 19.55 -6.74
C GLU A 143 -11.71 18.43 -6.45
N ALA A 144 -11.49 18.13 -5.16
CA ALA A 144 -10.55 17.06 -4.75
C ALA A 144 -11.03 15.66 -5.14
N GLU A 145 -12.34 15.37 -5.00
CA GLU A 145 -12.92 14.09 -5.46
C GLU A 145 -12.87 13.98 -6.98
N TRP A 146 -13.03 15.11 -7.67
CA TRP A 146 -12.90 15.14 -9.13
C TRP A 146 -11.48 14.86 -9.60
N GLU A 147 -10.48 15.45 -8.93
CA GLU A 147 -9.07 15.16 -9.16
C GLU A 147 -8.74 13.67 -8.95
N ASP A 148 -9.26 13.04 -7.89
CA ASP A 148 -9.09 11.62 -7.63
C ASP A 148 -9.60 10.73 -8.76
N LEU A 149 -10.74 11.07 -9.36
CA LEU A 149 -11.37 10.29 -10.43
C LEU A 149 -10.70 10.50 -11.79
N THR A 150 -10.33 11.75 -12.09
CA THR A 150 -9.70 12.11 -13.37
C THR A 150 -8.22 11.70 -13.46
N HIS A 151 -7.57 11.55 -12.30
CA HIS A 151 -6.18 11.09 -12.18
C HIS A 151 -6.07 9.71 -11.52
N PHE A 152 -7.06 8.83 -11.71
CA PHE A 152 -7.10 7.53 -11.05
C PHE A 152 -5.72 6.86 -11.04
N GLU A 153 -5.29 6.39 -9.87
CA GLU A 153 -3.94 5.85 -9.62
C GLU A 153 -4.01 4.53 -8.84
N GLY A 154 -3.32 3.49 -9.37
CA GLY A 154 -3.35 2.14 -8.81
C GLY A 154 -2.77 2.06 -7.39
N ASN A 155 -1.72 2.83 -7.06
CA ASN A 155 -1.16 2.83 -5.71
C ASN A 155 -2.17 3.38 -4.68
N ALA A 156 -2.88 4.45 -5.01
CA ALA A 156 -3.93 4.99 -4.14
C ALA A 156 -5.07 3.98 -3.97
N ASN A 157 -5.46 3.31 -5.05
CA ASN A 157 -6.49 2.28 -5.01
C ASN A 157 -6.06 1.03 -4.21
N ALA A 158 -4.76 0.68 -4.19
CA ALA A 158 -4.25 -0.39 -3.32
C ALA A 158 -4.45 -0.04 -1.84
N PHE A 159 -4.10 1.18 -1.43
CA PHE A 159 -4.33 1.64 -0.06
C PHE A 159 -5.81 1.61 0.30
N ARG A 160 -6.69 2.14 -0.59
CA ARG A 160 -8.14 2.09 -0.40
C ARG A 160 -8.67 0.66 -0.25
N LEU A 161 -8.28 -0.28 -1.10
CA LEU A 161 -8.72 -1.69 -1.00
C LEU A 161 -8.36 -2.32 0.35
N LEU A 162 -7.24 -1.90 0.96
CA LEU A 162 -6.76 -2.45 2.22
C LEU A 162 -7.40 -1.80 3.45
N THR A 163 -7.79 -0.53 3.37
CA THR A 163 -8.29 0.24 4.52
C THR A 163 -9.80 0.43 4.51
N HIS A 164 -10.43 0.47 3.33
CA HIS A 164 -11.85 0.76 3.19
C HIS A 164 -12.73 -0.29 3.86
N GLN A 165 -13.71 0.19 4.62
CA GLN A 165 -14.76 -0.65 5.18
C GLN A 165 -15.85 -0.91 4.14
N PHE A 166 -15.84 -2.09 3.52
CA PHE A 166 -16.92 -2.53 2.65
C PHE A 166 -18.18 -2.88 3.46
N GLU A 167 -19.35 -2.72 2.85
CA GLU A 167 -20.62 -3.07 3.48
C GLU A 167 -20.63 -4.50 4.04
N GLY A 168 -21.15 -4.65 5.27
CA GLY A 168 -21.16 -5.94 5.98
C GLY A 168 -19.80 -6.40 6.51
N ARG A 169 -18.74 -5.59 6.40
CA ARG A 169 -17.42 -5.88 6.94
C ARG A 169 -17.13 -5.03 8.18
N ARG A 170 -16.24 -5.54 9.04
CA ARG A 170 -15.74 -4.80 10.20
C ARG A 170 -14.91 -3.57 9.77
N PRO A 171 -14.76 -2.57 10.64
CA PRO A 171 -13.84 -1.44 10.42
C PRO A 171 -12.42 -1.89 10.10
N GLY A 172 -11.67 -1.07 9.37
CA GLY A 172 -10.25 -1.30 9.07
C GLY A 172 -9.99 -2.22 7.88
N GLY A 173 -10.99 -2.53 7.08
CA GLY A 173 -10.82 -3.30 5.85
C GLY A 173 -10.14 -4.65 6.08
N PHE A 174 -8.89 -4.79 5.62
CA PHE A 174 -8.05 -5.97 5.83
C PHE A 174 -7.43 -6.05 7.22
N VAL A 175 -7.54 -4.98 8.01
CA VAL A 175 -6.98 -4.90 9.37
C VAL A 175 -5.47 -5.19 9.37
N MET A 176 -4.76 -4.58 8.44
CA MET A 176 -3.31 -4.70 8.31
C MET A 176 -2.59 -3.92 9.42
N THR A 177 -1.33 -4.25 9.68
CA THR A 177 -0.50 -3.45 10.58
C THR A 177 -0.16 -2.10 9.97
N TYR A 178 0.03 -1.08 10.80
CA TYR A 178 0.38 0.27 10.37
C TYR A 178 1.67 0.29 9.55
N SER A 179 2.70 -0.47 9.98
CA SER A 179 3.96 -0.54 9.25
C SER A 179 3.81 -1.16 7.88
N THR A 180 3.00 -2.22 7.72
CA THR A 180 2.72 -2.81 6.41
C THR A 180 1.99 -1.81 5.51
N LEU A 181 0.94 -1.14 6.03
CA LEU A 181 0.20 -0.13 5.25
C LEU A 181 1.08 1.04 4.81
N ALA A 182 1.92 1.58 5.70
CA ALA A 182 2.83 2.66 5.35
C ALA A 182 3.90 2.24 4.33
N SER A 183 4.29 0.97 4.34
CA SER A 183 5.31 0.42 3.42
C SER A 183 4.81 0.25 1.98
N ILE A 184 3.48 0.28 1.76
CA ILE A 184 2.87 0.19 0.43
C ILE A 184 2.78 1.58 -0.24
N VAL A 185 2.66 2.65 0.56
CA VAL A 185 2.37 3.99 0.04
C VAL A 185 3.63 4.65 -0.52
N LYS A 186 3.86 4.45 -1.80
CA LYS A 186 5.01 5.00 -2.56
C LYS A 186 4.98 6.51 -2.68
N TYR A 187 3.80 7.11 -2.77
CA TYR A 187 3.57 8.53 -2.97
C TYR A 187 2.70 9.10 -1.85
N PRO A 188 3.26 9.44 -0.68
CA PRO A 188 2.49 9.77 0.53
C PRO A 188 1.90 11.18 0.48
N PHE A 189 1.06 11.44 -0.53
CA PHE A 189 0.31 12.68 -0.77
C PHE A 189 -0.93 12.41 -1.61
N SER A 190 -1.90 13.35 -1.57
CA SER A 190 -3.17 13.26 -2.30
C SER A 190 -3.04 13.66 -3.77
N SER A 191 -4.08 13.40 -4.58
CA SER A 191 -4.17 13.72 -6.01
C SER A 191 -3.87 15.20 -6.32
N ARG A 192 -4.21 16.12 -5.41
CA ARG A 192 -3.91 17.55 -5.54
C ARG A 192 -2.43 17.89 -5.70
N LEU A 193 -1.54 16.97 -5.33
CA LEU A 193 -0.08 17.10 -5.46
C LEU A 193 0.52 16.17 -6.53
N ALA A 194 -0.31 15.47 -7.29
CA ALA A 194 0.12 14.46 -8.26
C ALA A 194 0.99 15.01 -9.41
N GLY A 195 0.81 16.28 -9.76
CA GLY A 195 1.59 16.97 -10.79
C GLY A 195 1.52 16.28 -12.16
N LYS A 196 2.53 16.52 -13.01
CA LYS A 196 2.59 15.99 -14.39
C LYS A 196 2.65 14.45 -14.44
N LYS A 197 3.18 13.80 -13.40
CA LYS A 197 3.30 12.33 -13.36
C LYS A 197 2.02 11.64 -12.94
N GLN A 198 1.01 12.38 -12.49
CA GLN A 198 -0.29 11.87 -12.02
C GLN A 198 -0.18 10.73 -10.99
N LYS A 199 0.85 10.78 -10.12
CA LYS A 199 1.12 9.77 -9.09
C LYS A 199 0.78 10.32 -7.71
N PHE A 200 0.03 9.55 -6.92
CA PHE A 200 -0.32 9.86 -5.53
C PHE A 200 -0.64 8.55 -4.79
N GLY A 201 -0.78 8.58 -3.47
CA GLY A 201 -0.79 7.36 -2.67
C GLY A 201 -2.08 7.07 -1.92
N PHE A 202 -3.03 8.01 -1.88
CA PHE A 202 -4.35 7.83 -1.27
C PHE A 202 -5.34 8.83 -1.86
N PHE A 203 -6.61 8.42 -1.96
CA PHE A 203 -7.70 9.29 -2.34
C PHE A 203 -8.13 10.18 -1.17
N LEU A 204 -8.92 11.20 -1.45
CA LEU A 204 -9.45 12.11 -0.42
C LEU A 204 -10.13 11.35 0.72
N SER A 205 -10.87 10.29 0.39
CA SER A 205 -11.58 9.45 1.36
C SER A 205 -10.67 8.71 2.34
N GLU A 206 -9.42 8.45 2.00
CA GLU A 206 -8.43 7.77 2.82
C GLU A 206 -7.34 8.71 3.39
N GLU A 207 -7.45 10.03 3.14
CA GLU A 207 -6.44 11.03 3.58
C GLU A 207 -6.27 11.03 5.10
N GLU A 208 -7.37 11.05 5.86
CA GLU A 208 -7.33 11.03 7.33
C GLU A 208 -6.84 9.68 7.88
N ASP A 209 -7.11 8.58 7.18
CA ASP A 209 -6.59 7.26 7.55
C ASP A 209 -5.07 7.19 7.40
N TYR A 210 -4.54 7.70 6.27
CA TYR A 210 -3.10 7.75 6.09
C TYR A 210 -2.42 8.70 7.07
N LYS A 211 -3.01 9.86 7.33
CA LYS A 211 -2.53 10.83 8.33
C LYS A 211 -2.38 10.18 9.71
N ARG A 212 -3.41 9.48 10.19
CA ARG A 212 -3.39 8.76 11.47
C ARG A 212 -2.25 7.73 11.52
N ILE A 213 -2.05 6.96 10.45
CA ILE A 213 -0.96 5.99 10.33
C ILE A 213 0.40 6.70 10.38
N ALA A 214 0.58 7.77 9.59
CA ALA A 214 1.82 8.50 9.49
C ALA A 214 2.23 9.16 10.82
N GLU A 215 1.28 9.77 11.52
CA GLU A 215 1.49 10.41 12.83
C GLU A 215 1.89 9.38 13.90
N GLU A 216 1.20 8.24 13.96
CA GLU A 216 1.52 7.16 14.91
C GLU A 216 2.93 6.60 14.66
N LEU A 217 3.31 6.41 13.40
CA LEU A 217 4.64 5.91 13.02
C LEU A 217 5.73 6.99 13.10
N GLY A 218 5.39 8.24 13.41
CA GLY A 218 6.35 9.35 13.44
C GLY A 218 6.94 9.68 12.06
N ILE A 219 6.18 9.45 10.99
CA ILE A 219 6.59 9.82 9.64
C ILE A 219 6.51 11.35 9.50
N ILE A 220 7.59 11.96 9.01
CA ILE A 220 7.73 13.40 8.94
C ILE A 220 6.71 14.00 7.96
N LYS A 221 5.87 14.92 8.44
CA LYS A 221 5.00 15.75 7.62
C LYS A 221 5.84 16.79 6.90
N LEU A 222 5.74 16.87 5.58
CA LEU A 222 6.49 17.76 4.72
C LEU A 222 5.69 19.00 4.30
N SER A 223 4.35 18.93 4.29
CA SER A 223 3.48 20.07 3.99
C SER A 223 3.28 20.94 5.23
N LYS A 224 3.07 22.24 5.00
CA LYS A 224 2.68 23.21 6.03
C LYS A 224 1.18 23.12 6.33
N ASP A 225 0.76 23.74 7.43
CA ASP A 225 -0.65 23.83 7.77
C ASP A 225 -1.42 24.65 6.71
N GLY A 226 -2.56 24.12 6.29
CA GLY A 226 -3.36 24.70 5.21
C GLY A 226 -2.97 24.24 3.79
N GLU A 227 -1.84 23.57 3.62
CA GLU A 227 -1.45 22.96 2.36
C GLU A 227 -1.99 21.52 2.23
N PRO A 228 -2.17 21.00 1.00
CA PRO A 228 -2.47 19.58 0.78
C PRO A 228 -1.46 18.67 1.49
N ILE A 229 -1.94 17.61 2.11
CA ILE A 229 -1.13 16.72 2.94
C ILE A 229 -0.02 16.05 2.11
N ARG A 230 1.20 16.14 2.65
CA ARG A 230 2.37 15.42 2.13
C ARG A 230 3.26 14.97 3.27
N TYR A 231 3.65 13.70 3.24
CA TYR A 231 4.57 13.08 4.18
C TYR A 231 5.86 12.62 3.50
N ALA A 232 6.89 12.34 4.29
CA ALA A 232 8.04 11.57 3.84
C ALA A 232 7.61 10.11 3.57
N ARG A 233 8.39 9.39 2.77
CA ARG A 233 8.17 7.95 2.57
C ARG A 233 8.56 7.18 3.82
N HIS A 234 7.82 6.13 4.13
CA HIS A 234 8.29 5.13 5.08
C HIS A 234 9.54 4.45 4.52
N PRO A 235 10.60 4.20 5.33
CA PRO A 235 11.86 3.65 4.81
C PRO A 235 11.70 2.32 4.07
N LEU A 236 10.77 1.46 4.49
CA LEU A 236 10.56 0.14 3.89
C LEU A 236 9.93 0.21 2.48
N VAL A 237 9.38 1.36 2.08
CA VAL A 237 8.91 1.57 0.69
C VAL A 237 10.03 1.33 -0.31
N TYR A 238 11.26 1.76 0.03
CA TYR A 238 12.42 1.59 -0.86
C TYR A 238 12.79 0.11 -1.06
N LEU A 239 12.53 -0.75 -0.08
CA LEU A 239 12.73 -2.20 -0.22
C LEU A 239 11.65 -2.84 -1.10
N VAL A 240 10.40 -2.34 -1.01
CA VAL A 240 9.31 -2.78 -1.89
C VAL A 240 9.60 -2.39 -3.33
N GLU A 241 10.04 -1.14 -3.58
CA GLU A 241 10.43 -0.68 -4.92
C GLU A 241 11.62 -1.51 -5.46
N ALA A 242 12.67 -1.70 -4.66
CA ALA A 242 13.83 -2.48 -5.08
C ALA A 242 13.47 -3.94 -5.41
N ALA A 243 12.55 -4.54 -4.67
CA ALA A 243 12.09 -5.89 -4.93
C ALA A 243 11.26 -6.01 -6.23
N ASP A 244 10.53 -4.95 -6.59
CA ASP A 244 9.74 -4.87 -7.82
C ASP A 244 10.64 -4.67 -9.05
N ASP A 245 11.78 -3.96 -8.89
CA ASP A 245 12.73 -3.66 -9.96
C ASP A 245 13.69 -4.85 -10.27
N ILE A 246 13.83 -5.87 -9.39
CA ILE A 246 14.69 -7.07 -9.57
C ILE A 246 13.95 -8.16 -10.34
#